data_76c356bcf0ba32c9e6b86fe462ed39ae
#
_entry.id   76c356bcf0ba32c9e6b86fe462ed39ae
#
_cell.length_a   1.000
_cell.length_b   1.000
_cell.length_c   1.000
_cell.angle_alpha   90.00
_cell.angle_beta   90.00
_cell.angle_gamma   90.00
#
_symmetry.space_group_name_H-M   'P 1'
#
loop_
_entity.id
_entity.type
_entity.pdbx_description
1 polymer ?
#
loop_
_entity_poly.entity_id
_entity_poly.type
_entity_poly.pdbx_seq_one_letter_code
_entity_poly.pdbx_strand_id
1 'polypeptide(L)'
;VTILINGLPLVQIELKKRGVELKEAYNQIQRYHKTSFHGLFDYVQLFIISNGVNTRYFANNPNGGYKFTFNWTDAENIPFNDLSKFAYFFFDQCNLGKIISKYIVLHEGDKCLMVLRPYQFYAVERILERVQNSNKNGYIWHTTGAGKTLTSFKAAQLVSELDGIDKVMFVVDRHDLDTQTQSEYEAFEPGA
;
A
#
# COMPACT_ATOMS: atom_id res chain seq x y z
N VAL A 1 -10.10 16.43 5.99
CA VAL A 1 -10.24 15.67 7.25
C VAL A 1 -8.96 14.92 7.50
N THR A 2 -8.47 14.93 8.73
CA THR A 2 -7.22 14.24 9.11
C THR A 2 -7.53 13.18 10.15
N ILE A 3 -7.01 11.97 9.99
CA ILE A 3 -7.07 10.92 11.00
C ILE A 3 -5.76 10.93 11.77
N LEU A 4 -5.88 11.06 13.09
CA LEU A 4 -4.76 10.99 14.00
C LEU A 4 -4.67 9.59 14.61
N ILE A 5 -3.47 9.01 14.61
CA ILE A 5 -3.15 7.76 15.29
C ILE A 5 -2.06 8.06 16.30
N ASN A 6 -2.35 7.83 17.57
CA ASN A 6 -1.48 8.22 18.69
C ASN A 6 -1.03 9.70 18.63
N GLY A 7 -1.94 10.59 18.17
CA GLY A 7 -1.66 12.02 18.06
C GLY A 7 -0.92 12.45 16.78
N LEU A 8 -0.45 11.52 15.97
CA LEU A 8 0.22 11.82 14.69
C LEU A 8 -0.77 11.84 13.53
N PRO A 9 -0.73 12.82 12.62
CA PRO A 9 -1.57 12.89 11.44
C PRO A 9 -1.05 11.90 10.38
N LEU A 10 -1.54 10.67 10.39
CA LEU A 10 -1.07 9.63 9.48
C LEU A 10 -1.90 9.50 8.20
N VAL A 11 -3.16 9.94 8.23
CA VAL A 11 -4.05 9.86 7.05
C VAL A 11 -4.71 11.21 6.79
N GLN A 12 -4.64 11.68 5.56
CA GLN A 12 -5.32 12.89 5.11
C GLN A 12 -6.39 12.55 4.08
N ILE A 13 -7.60 13.07 4.29
CA ILE A 13 -8.76 12.85 3.41
C ILE A 13 -9.16 14.18 2.77
N GLU A 14 -9.20 14.20 1.45
CA GLU A 14 -9.70 15.33 0.66
C GLU A 14 -11.03 14.98 0.01
N LEU A 15 -12.06 15.77 0.33
CA LEU A 15 -13.41 15.55 -0.15
C LEU A 15 -13.81 16.62 -1.18
N LYS A 16 -14.45 16.19 -2.25
CA LYS A 16 -15.04 17.05 -3.28
C LYS A 16 -16.55 16.80 -3.38
N LYS A 17 -17.25 17.78 -3.93
CA LYS A 17 -18.68 17.62 -4.25
C LYS A 17 -18.87 16.57 -5.35
N ARG A 18 -20.05 15.96 -5.36
CA ARG A 18 -20.46 15.09 -6.47
C ARG A 18 -20.35 15.83 -7.80
N GLY A 19 -19.91 15.13 -8.84
CA GLY A 19 -19.68 15.68 -10.17
C GLY A 19 -18.29 16.31 -10.38
N VAL A 20 -17.50 16.53 -9.33
CA VAL A 20 -16.10 16.99 -9.44
C VAL A 20 -15.20 15.79 -9.68
N GLU A 21 -14.25 15.91 -10.60
CA GLU A 21 -13.28 14.85 -10.87
C GLU A 21 -12.32 14.65 -9.68
N LEU A 22 -11.99 13.38 -9.38
CA LEU A 22 -11.04 13.06 -8.32
C LEU A 22 -9.63 13.63 -8.56
N LYS A 23 -9.28 13.86 -9.82
CA LYS A 23 -8.01 14.50 -10.18
C LYS A 23 -7.86 15.88 -9.57
N GLU A 24 -8.95 16.62 -9.38
CA GLU A 24 -8.92 17.92 -8.70
C GLU A 24 -8.56 17.80 -7.22
N ALA A 25 -9.11 16.78 -6.54
CA ALA A 25 -8.74 16.48 -5.15
C ALA A 25 -7.25 16.08 -5.05
N TYR A 26 -6.78 15.26 -5.96
CA TYR A 26 -5.36 14.89 -6.06
C TYR A 26 -4.48 16.13 -6.26
N ASN A 27 -4.82 16.99 -7.22
CA ASN A 27 -4.07 18.23 -7.49
C ASN A 27 -4.06 19.17 -6.28
N GLN A 28 -5.12 19.17 -5.47
CA GLN A 28 -5.16 19.95 -4.24
C GLN A 28 -4.20 19.43 -3.19
N ILE A 29 -4.12 18.11 -3.00
CA ILE A 29 -3.11 17.49 -2.13
C ILE A 29 -1.69 17.82 -2.60
N GLN A 30 -1.43 17.79 -3.90
CA GLN A 30 -0.13 18.17 -4.44
C GLN A 30 0.23 19.64 -4.17
N ARG A 31 -0.76 20.55 -4.14
CA ARG A 31 -0.54 21.92 -3.70
C ARG A 31 -0.23 22.01 -2.21
N TYR A 32 -0.93 21.24 -1.36
CA TYR A 32 -0.68 21.22 0.09
C TYR A 32 0.73 20.74 0.42
N HIS A 33 1.28 19.77 -0.32
CA HIS A 33 2.68 19.36 -0.18
C HIS A 33 3.66 20.51 -0.34
N LYS A 34 3.35 21.47 -1.23
CA LYS A 34 4.23 22.60 -1.51
C LYS A 34 4.07 23.76 -0.53
N THR A 35 2.92 23.89 0.12
CA THR A 35 2.56 25.13 0.83
C THR A 35 2.12 24.92 2.27
N SER A 36 1.62 23.75 2.63
CA SER A 36 0.87 23.59 3.88
C SER A 36 1.26 22.37 4.72
N PHE A 37 1.82 21.32 4.12
CA PHE A 37 2.26 20.14 4.85
C PHE A 37 3.70 20.35 5.34
N HIS A 38 3.80 20.85 6.58
CA HIS A 38 5.05 21.08 7.29
C HIS A 38 4.89 20.68 8.76
N GLY A 39 5.98 20.33 9.42
CA GLY A 39 5.99 19.94 10.82
C GLY A 39 5.26 18.61 11.05
N LEU A 40 4.19 18.61 11.84
CA LEU A 40 3.43 17.39 12.10
C LEU A 40 2.82 16.74 10.85
N PHE A 41 2.47 17.53 9.83
CA PHE A 41 1.89 16.99 8.59
C PHE A 41 2.91 16.30 7.68
N ASP A 42 4.20 16.42 7.95
CA ASP A 42 5.24 15.63 7.26
C ASP A 42 5.08 14.11 7.56
N TYR A 43 4.41 13.75 8.67
CA TYR A 43 4.13 12.36 9.03
C TYR A 43 2.95 11.74 8.29
N VAL A 44 2.22 12.48 7.46
CA VAL A 44 1.11 11.91 6.67
C VAL A 44 1.66 10.84 5.73
N GLN A 45 1.19 9.60 5.89
CA GLN A 45 1.64 8.45 5.11
C GLN A 45 0.66 8.12 3.99
N LEU A 46 -0.62 8.38 4.20
CA LEU A 46 -1.69 7.92 3.34
C LEU A 46 -2.66 9.05 3.00
N PHE A 47 -3.02 9.14 1.75
CA PHE A 47 -4.01 10.08 1.24
C PHE A 47 -5.23 9.35 0.72
N ILE A 48 -6.40 9.92 0.97
CA ILE A 48 -7.68 9.46 0.44
C ILE A 48 -8.37 10.63 -0.25
N ILE A 49 -8.88 10.41 -1.44
CA ILE A 49 -9.62 11.38 -2.22
C ILE A 49 -10.99 10.81 -2.55
N SER A 50 -12.04 11.61 -2.37
CA SER A 50 -13.41 11.19 -2.69
C SER A 50 -14.28 12.35 -3.16
N ASN A 51 -15.23 12.03 -4.06
CA ASN A 51 -16.33 12.91 -4.43
C ASN A 51 -17.70 12.33 -4.02
N GLY A 52 -17.67 11.36 -3.08
CA GLY A 52 -18.85 10.64 -2.61
C GLY A 52 -19.28 9.45 -3.47
N VAL A 53 -19.02 9.50 -4.78
CA VAL A 53 -19.34 8.43 -5.74
C VAL A 53 -18.11 7.56 -6.04
N ASN A 54 -16.96 8.19 -6.16
CA ASN A 54 -15.68 7.52 -6.39
C ASN A 54 -14.72 7.88 -5.25
N THR A 55 -14.01 6.87 -4.76
CA THR A 55 -13.03 7.01 -3.68
C THR A 55 -11.76 6.28 -4.06
N ARG A 56 -10.61 6.92 -3.84
CA ARG A 56 -9.29 6.34 -4.07
C ARG A 56 -8.35 6.65 -2.92
N TYR A 57 -7.35 5.81 -2.75
CA TYR A 57 -6.25 6.01 -1.80
C TYR A 57 -4.90 5.93 -2.50
N PHE A 58 -3.87 6.51 -1.89
CA PHE A 58 -2.48 6.46 -2.34
C PHE A 58 -1.54 6.83 -1.19
N ALA A 59 -0.31 6.35 -1.28
CA ALA A 59 0.72 6.68 -0.30
C ALA A 59 1.31 8.07 -0.53
N ASN A 60 1.94 8.63 0.49
CA ASN A 60 2.67 9.88 0.40
C ASN A 60 3.90 9.71 -0.49
N ASN A 61 3.72 10.02 -1.77
CA ASN A 61 4.77 10.05 -2.77
C ASN A 61 4.66 11.35 -3.57
N PRO A 62 5.43 12.39 -3.22
CA PRO A 62 5.38 13.69 -3.89
C PRO A 62 5.69 13.63 -5.39
N ASN A 63 6.49 12.64 -5.80
CA ASN A 63 6.86 12.39 -7.19
C ASN A 63 5.89 11.44 -7.92
N GLY A 64 4.92 10.87 -7.18
CA GLY A 64 3.90 9.99 -7.73
C GLY A 64 2.91 10.74 -8.61
N GLY A 65 2.47 10.13 -9.71
CA GLY A 65 1.40 10.67 -10.53
C GLY A 65 0.02 10.15 -10.11
N TYR A 66 -1.05 10.78 -10.60
CA TYR A 66 -2.44 10.36 -10.37
C TYR A 66 -2.69 8.88 -10.73
N LYS A 67 -1.89 8.31 -11.64
CA LYS A 67 -1.93 6.88 -12.01
C LYS A 67 -1.64 5.92 -10.84
N PHE A 68 -1.01 6.40 -9.76
CA PHE A 68 -0.75 5.62 -8.56
C PHE A 68 -1.80 5.81 -7.47
N THR A 69 -2.99 6.26 -7.83
CA THR A 69 -4.15 6.25 -6.95
C THR A 69 -4.98 4.99 -7.23
N PHE A 70 -5.44 4.31 -6.18
CA PHE A 70 -6.09 3.00 -6.29
C PHE A 70 -7.48 3.03 -5.66
N ASN A 71 -8.41 2.25 -6.23
CA ASN A 71 -9.65 1.91 -5.56
C ASN A 71 -9.38 0.77 -4.57
N TRP A 72 -9.99 0.81 -3.40
CA TRP A 72 -10.01 -0.36 -2.53
C TRP A 72 -11.02 -1.38 -3.08
N THR A 73 -10.69 -2.67 -2.96
CA THR A 73 -11.56 -3.77 -3.40
C THR A 73 -11.75 -4.78 -2.27
N ASP A 74 -12.70 -5.66 -2.40
CA ASP A 74 -12.74 -6.90 -1.62
C ASP A 74 -11.77 -7.95 -2.16
N ALA A 75 -11.82 -9.15 -1.58
CA ALA A 75 -10.97 -10.28 -1.97
C ALA A 75 -11.29 -10.82 -3.38
N GLU A 76 -12.49 -10.55 -3.89
CA GLU A 76 -12.96 -10.90 -5.23
C GLU A 76 -12.65 -9.82 -6.27
N ASN A 77 -11.89 -8.78 -5.89
CA ASN A 77 -11.56 -7.59 -6.68
C ASN A 77 -12.77 -6.70 -7.06
N ILE A 78 -13.86 -6.75 -6.30
CA ILE A 78 -15.00 -5.85 -6.48
C ILE A 78 -14.68 -4.50 -5.83
N PRO A 79 -14.67 -3.38 -6.57
CA PRO A 79 -14.26 -2.09 -6.04
C PRO A 79 -15.29 -1.46 -5.11
N PHE A 80 -14.81 -0.82 -4.06
CA PHE A 80 -15.59 0.02 -3.16
C PHE A 80 -15.47 1.49 -3.60
N ASN A 81 -16.26 1.87 -4.59
CA ASN A 81 -16.22 3.21 -5.15
C ASN A 81 -16.90 4.23 -4.24
N ASP A 82 -18.07 3.89 -3.70
CA ASP A 82 -18.83 4.76 -2.80
C ASP A 82 -18.08 5.04 -1.50
N LEU A 83 -18.09 6.31 -1.06
CA LEU A 83 -17.35 6.74 0.12
C LEU A 83 -17.79 6.01 1.39
N SER A 84 -19.09 5.75 1.58
CA SER A 84 -19.59 5.11 2.80
C SER A 84 -19.14 3.66 2.87
N LYS A 85 -19.24 2.93 1.77
CA LYS A 85 -18.76 1.55 1.67
C LYS A 85 -17.24 1.48 1.84
N PHE A 86 -16.50 2.36 1.15
CA PHE A 86 -15.06 2.48 1.33
C PHE A 86 -14.70 2.74 2.78
N ALA A 87 -15.33 3.74 3.42
CA ALA A 87 -15.04 4.13 4.79
C ALA A 87 -15.30 2.98 5.78
N TYR A 88 -16.40 2.26 5.61
CA TYR A 88 -16.76 1.14 6.47
C TYR A 88 -15.66 0.06 6.50
N PHE A 89 -15.11 -0.29 5.33
CA PHE A 89 -14.09 -1.34 5.24
C PHE A 89 -12.67 -0.83 5.44
N PHE A 90 -12.33 0.32 4.85
CA PHE A 90 -10.96 0.83 4.87
C PHE A 90 -10.58 1.46 6.21
N PHE A 91 -11.53 2.16 6.87
CA PHE A 91 -11.28 2.78 8.18
C PHE A 91 -11.67 1.88 9.35
N ASP A 92 -12.03 0.62 9.08
CA ASP A 92 -12.04 -0.36 10.17
C ASP A 92 -10.69 -0.31 10.91
N GLN A 93 -10.75 -0.29 12.23
CA GLN A 93 -9.55 -0.05 13.05
C GLN A 93 -8.46 -1.10 12.80
N CYS A 94 -8.85 -2.36 12.62
CA CYS A 94 -7.91 -3.44 12.31
C CYS A 94 -7.32 -3.29 10.91
N ASN A 95 -8.14 -2.97 9.90
CA ASN A 95 -7.67 -2.81 8.52
C ASN A 95 -6.76 -1.61 8.35
N LEU A 96 -7.18 -0.43 8.82
CA LEU A 96 -6.36 0.76 8.75
C LEU A 96 -5.06 0.60 9.54
N GLY A 97 -5.13 0.01 10.72
CA GLY A 97 -3.96 -0.31 11.54
C GLY A 97 -2.98 -1.21 10.79
N LYS A 98 -3.45 -2.29 10.15
CA LYS A 98 -2.63 -3.18 9.32
C LYS A 98 -2.01 -2.43 8.14
N ILE A 99 -2.81 -1.64 7.40
CA ILE A 99 -2.32 -0.90 6.23
C ILE A 99 -1.14 -0.01 6.64
N ILE A 100 -1.29 0.77 7.70
CA ILE A 100 -0.26 1.71 8.12
C ILE A 100 0.96 1.01 8.71
N SER A 101 0.77 -0.01 9.55
CA SER A 101 1.88 -0.67 10.24
C SER A 101 2.62 -1.72 9.41
N LYS A 102 1.93 -2.34 8.41
CA LYS A 102 2.49 -3.49 7.68
C LYS A 102 2.55 -3.31 6.17
N TYR A 103 1.62 -2.55 5.57
CA TYR A 103 1.42 -2.53 4.12
C TYR A 103 1.78 -1.20 3.43
N ILE A 104 2.36 -0.27 4.17
CA ILE A 104 3.13 0.84 3.61
C ILE A 104 4.59 0.38 3.53
N VAL A 105 5.23 0.64 2.41
CA VAL A 105 6.63 0.32 2.15
C VAL A 105 7.36 1.62 1.87
N LEU A 106 8.46 1.85 2.57
CA LEU A 106 9.39 2.91 2.23
C LEU A 106 10.27 2.43 1.08
N HIS A 107 10.25 3.15 -0.03
CA HIS A 107 11.18 2.94 -1.12
C HIS A 107 12.42 3.81 -0.86
N GLU A 108 13.45 3.20 -0.29
CA GLU A 108 14.66 3.91 0.15
C GLU A 108 15.39 4.59 -1.01
N GLY A 109 15.43 3.94 -2.17
CA GLY A 109 16.07 4.49 -3.38
C GLY A 109 15.44 5.80 -3.84
N ASP A 110 14.11 5.89 -3.86
CA ASP A 110 13.36 7.08 -4.29
C ASP A 110 12.93 7.98 -3.13
N LYS A 111 13.18 7.56 -1.89
CA LYS A 111 12.75 8.24 -0.65
C LYS A 111 11.25 8.60 -0.67
N CYS A 112 10.43 7.62 -1.04
CA CYS A 112 9.00 7.80 -1.11
C CYS A 112 8.26 6.61 -0.49
N LEU A 113 7.01 6.84 -0.08
CA LEU A 113 6.15 5.78 0.41
C LEU A 113 5.37 5.13 -0.73
N MET A 114 5.23 3.82 -0.63
CA MET A 114 4.36 3.01 -1.46
C MET A 114 3.32 2.33 -0.58
N VAL A 115 2.11 2.13 -1.08
CA VAL A 115 1.08 1.35 -0.40
C VAL A 115 0.64 0.20 -1.30
N LEU A 116 0.45 -0.98 -0.72
CA LEU A 116 0.00 -2.13 -1.47
C LEU A 116 -1.39 -1.90 -2.08
N ARG A 117 -1.57 -2.40 -3.30
CA ARG A 117 -2.89 -2.49 -3.94
C ARG A 117 -3.71 -3.59 -3.25
N PRO A 118 -5.05 -3.55 -3.31
CA PRO A 118 -5.88 -4.52 -2.58
C PRO A 118 -5.51 -5.98 -2.87
N TYR A 119 -5.35 -6.35 -4.14
CA TYR A 119 -4.98 -7.73 -4.48
C TYR A 119 -3.59 -8.15 -3.97
N GLN A 120 -2.65 -7.21 -3.82
CA GLN A 120 -1.35 -7.47 -3.20
C GLN A 120 -1.52 -7.66 -1.68
N PHE A 121 -2.32 -6.81 -1.04
CA PHE A 121 -2.69 -6.95 0.36
C PHE A 121 -3.28 -8.33 0.65
N TYR A 122 -4.31 -8.74 -0.10
CA TYR A 122 -4.92 -10.06 0.08
C TYR A 122 -3.96 -11.20 -0.24
N ALA A 123 -3.08 -11.06 -1.24
CA ALA A 123 -2.07 -12.06 -1.55
C ALA A 123 -1.11 -12.27 -0.37
N VAL A 124 -0.60 -11.18 0.22
CA VAL A 124 0.29 -11.27 1.39
C VAL A 124 -0.43 -11.85 2.60
N GLU A 125 -1.66 -11.41 2.91
CA GLU A 125 -2.46 -11.98 4.01
C GLU A 125 -2.66 -13.50 3.82
N ARG A 126 -2.95 -13.97 2.60
CA ARG A 126 -3.09 -15.39 2.29
C ARG A 126 -1.79 -16.19 2.42
N ILE A 127 -0.64 -15.57 2.08
CA ILE A 127 0.67 -16.19 2.30
C ILE A 127 0.92 -16.35 3.81
N LEU A 128 0.73 -15.30 4.58
CA LEU A 128 0.90 -15.34 6.05
C LEU A 128 0.00 -16.40 6.69
N GLU A 129 -1.29 -16.40 6.36
CA GLU A 129 -2.25 -17.40 6.84
C GLU A 129 -1.80 -18.82 6.49
N ARG A 130 -1.29 -19.03 5.27
CA ARG A 130 -0.80 -20.35 4.81
C ARG A 130 0.42 -20.80 5.60
N VAL A 131 1.39 -19.92 5.80
CA VAL A 131 2.62 -20.24 6.55
C VAL A 131 2.32 -20.54 8.01
N GLN A 132 1.43 -19.75 8.63
CA GLN A 132 1.09 -19.94 10.05
C GLN A 132 0.25 -21.20 10.33
N ASN A 133 -0.64 -21.57 9.42
CA ASN A 133 -1.66 -22.58 9.68
C ASN A 133 -1.48 -23.87 8.89
N SER A 134 -0.45 -24.00 8.06
CA SER A 134 -0.29 -25.16 7.17
C SER A 134 1.13 -25.33 6.67
N ASN A 135 1.57 -26.59 6.59
CA ASN A 135 2.83 -26.98 5.92
C ASN A 135 2.63 -27.31 4.42
N LYS A 136 1.45 -26.98 3.85
CA LYS A 136 1.16 -27.27 2.45
C LYS A 136 1.64 -26.15 1.55
N ASN A 137 2.09 -26.50 0.36
CA ASN A 137 2.44 -25.55 -0.69
C ASN A 137 1.23 -24.67 -1.09
N GLY A 138 1.52 -23.52 -1.71
CA GLY A 138 0.53 -22.62 -2.27
C GLY A 138 1.06 -21.98 -3.55
N TYR A 139 0.20 -21.25 -4.23
CA TYR A 139 0.57 -20.45 -5.38
C TYR A 139 -0.22 -19.14 -5.40
N ILE A 140 0.38 -18.12 -6.00
CA ILE A 140 -0.26 -16.83 -6.25
C ILE A 140 -0.23 -16.59 -7.76
N TRP A 141 -1.40 -16.34 -8.33
CA TRP A 141 -1.52 -16.05 -9.75
C TRP A 141 -1.55 -14.54 -9.97
N HIS A 142 -0.43 -13.99 -10.39
CA HIS A 142 -0.31 -12.58 -10.76
C HIS A 142 0.05 -12.43 -12.24
N THR A 143 -0.61 -11.51 -12.93
CA THR A 143 -0.28 -11.15 -14.31
C THR A 143 1.04 -10.37 -14.37
N THR A 144 1.60 -10.24 -15.58
CA THR A 144 2.76 -9.37 -15.80
C THR A 144 2.41 -7.92 -15.44
N GLY A 145 3.34 -7.22 -14.77
CA GLY A 145 3.13 -5.84 -14.33
C GLY A 145 2.23 -5.66 -13.09
N ALA A 146 1.79 -6.74 -12.46
CA ALA A 146 0.98 -6.68 -11.24
C ALA A 146 1.78 -6.32 -9.96
N GLY A 147 3.09 -6.04 -10.07
CA GLY A 147 3.95 -5.74 -8.92
C GLY A 147 4.26 -6.96 -8.06
N LYS A 148 4.59 -8.08 -8.73
CA LYS A 148 5.01 -9.32 -8.05
C LYS A 148 6.16 -9.10 -7.08
N THR A 149 7.16 -8.30 -7.47
CA THR A 149 8.34 -8.01 -6.66
C THR A 149 7.97 -7.34 -5.34
N LEU A 150 7.11 -6.32 -5.36
CA LEU A 150 6.63 -5.68 -4.13
C LEU A 150 5.82 -6.64 -3.26
N THR A 151 4.98 -7.48 -3.88
CA THR A 151 4.19 -8.48 -3.15
C THR A 151 5.07 -9.53 -2.48
N SER A 152 6.07 -10.08 -3.21
CA SER A 152 6.99 -11.10 -2.68
C SER A 152 7.93 -10.52 -1.63
N PHE A 153 8.46 -9.30 -1.85
CA PHE A 153 9.24 -8.59 -0.84
C PHE A 153 8.45 -8.46 0.47
N LYS A 154 7.24 -7.92 0.41
CA LYS A 154 6.42 -7.69 1.60
C LYS A 154 6.01 -8.99 2.28
N ALA A 155 5.71 -10.02 1.51
CA ALA A 155 5.44 -11.35 2.06
C ALA A 155 6.67 -11.93 2.77
N ALA A 156 7.86 -11.85 2.15
CA ALA A 156 9.11 -12.32 2.74
C ALA A 156 9.43 -11.59 4.04
N GLN A 157 9.34 -10.26 4.04
CA GLN A 157 9.56 -9.42 5.21
C GLN A 157 8.65 -9.84 6.38
N LEU A 158 7.33 -9.92 6.15
CA LEU A 158 6.39 -10.27 7.22
C LEU A 158 6.46 -11.74 7.64
N VAL A 159 6.83 -12.66 6.74
CA VAL A 159 7.05 -14.07 7.07
C VAL A 159 8.31 -14.21 7.94
N SER A 160 9.38 -13.45 7.67
CA SER A 160 10.61 -13.51 8.47
C SER A 160 10.43 -13.05 9.92
N GLU A 161 9.37 -12.28 10.21
CA GLU A 161 9.01 -11.84 11.56
C GLU A 161 8.22 -12.91 12.35
N LEU A 162 7.82 -14.02 11.70
CA LEU A 162 7.02 -15.06 12.36
C LEU A 162 7.90 -15.98 13.23
N ASP A 163 7.38 -16.35 14.39
CA ASP A 163 8.03 -17.31 15.27
C ASP A 163 8.27 -18.66 14.55
N GLY A 164 9.49 -19.19 14.68
CA GLY A 164 9.87 -20.46 14.07
C GLY A 164 10.27 -20.38 12.60
N ILE A 165 10.41 -19.20 12.03
CA ILE A 165 10.97 -18.97 10.70
C ILE A 165 12.40 -18.45 10.84
N ASP A 166 13.37 -19.26 10.51
CA ASP A 166 14.80 -18.87 10.56
C ASP A 166 15.23 -18.09 9.32
N LYS A 167 14.71 -18.47 8.14
CA LYS A 167 15.08 -17.85 6.85
C LYS A 167 13.94 -17.93 5.84
N VAL A 168 13.84 -16.88 5.01
CA VAL A 168 12.99 -16.87 3.82
C VAL A 168 13.90 -16.87 2.60
N MET A 169 13.66 -17.80 1.67
CA MET A 169 14.46 -17.91 0.45
C MET A 169 13.58 -17.58 -0.76
N PHE A 170 14.04 -16.61 -1.57
CA PHE A 170 13.42 -16.27 -2.84
C PHE A 170 14.23 -16.91 -3.98
N VAL A 171 13.59 -17.75 -4.80
CA VAL A 171 14.24 -18.48 -5.89
C VAL A 171 13.71 -17.98 -7.23
N VAL A 172 14.60 -17.61 -8.13
CA VAL A 172 14.28 -17.10 -9.48
C VAL A 172 14.89 -18.03 -10.52
N ASP A 173 14.18 -18.26 -11.61
CA ASP A 173 14.61 -19.18 -12.67
C ASP A 173 15.57 -18.55 -13.69
N ARG A 174 15.70 -17.20 -13.72
CA ARG A 174 16.49 -16.47 -14.71
C ARG A 174 17.41 -15.46 -14.05
N HIS A 175 18.64 -15.44 -14.51
CA HIS A 175 19.70 -14.55 -14.00
C HIS A 175 19.33 -13.06 -14.13
N ASP A 176 18.73 -12.65 -15.27
CA ASP A 176 18.33 -11.24 -15.46
C ASP A 176 17.25 -10.80 -14.47
N LEU A 177 16.30 -11.70 -14.17
CA LEU A 177 15.25 -11.46 -13.17
C LEU A 177 15.81 -11.45 -11.74
N ASP A 178 16.85 -12.23 -11.46
CA ASP A 178 17.54 -12.26 -10.17
C ASP A 178 18.18 -10.91 -9.88
N THR A 179 18.98 -10.38 -10.80
CA THR A 179 19.63 -9.07 -10.67
C THR A 179 18.61 -7.93 -10.51
N GLN A 180 17.52 -7.94 -11.30
CA GLN A 180 16.46 -6.95 -11.19
C GLN A 180 15.74 -7.04 -9.84
N THR A 181 15.39 -8.25 -9.41
CA THR A 181 14.71 -8.48 -8.13
C THR A 181 15.56 -8.07 -6.96
N GLN A 182 16.85 -8.40 -6.98
CA GLN A 182 17.80 -7.97 -5.96
C GLN A 182 17.89 -6.45 -5.89
N SER A 183 18.02 -5.77 -7.04
CA SER A 183 18.06 -4.31 -7.09
C SER A 183 16.78 -3.66 -6.56
N GLU A 184 15.61 -4.23 -6.86
CA GLU A 184 14.33 -3.75 -6.33
C GLU A 184 14.21 -4.00 -4.82
N TYR A 185 14.65 -5.16 -4.32
CA TYR A 185 14.63 -5.45 -2.88
C TYR A 185 15.56 -4.52 -2.10
N GLU A 186 16.78 -4.31 -2.60
CA GLU A 186 17.73 -3.33 -2.04
C GLU A 186 17.16 -1.90 -2.03
N ALA A 187 16.33 -1.54 -3.01
CA ALA A 187 15.67 -0.24 -3.05
C ALA A 187 14.53 -0.12 -2.03
N PHE A 188 13.91 -1.25 -1.62
CA PHE A 188 12.91 -1.27 -0.55
C PHE A 188 13.56 -1.32 0.84
N GLU A 189 14.57 -2.15 1.02
CA GLU A 189 15.27 -2.34 2.30
C GLU A 189 16.75 -2.69 2.03
N PRO A 190 17.67 -1.74 2.23
CA PRO A 190 19.09 -1.98 2.02
C PRO A 190 19.63 -3.10 2.91
N GLY A 191 20.26 -4.09 2.29
CA GLY A 191 20.80 -5.27 2.96
C GLY A 191 19.79 -6.41 3.18
N ALA A 192 18.63 -6.36 2.51
CA ALA A 192 17.58 -7.38 2.58
C ALA A 192 18.00 -8.73 1.98
#